data_00820d76bb11e9f58e408fc3bd8c40ac
#
_entry.id   00820d76bb11e9f58e408fc3bd8c40ac
#
_cell.length_a   1.000
_cell.length_b   1.000
_cell.length_c   1.000
_cell.angle_alpha   90.00
_cell.angle_beta   90.00
_cell.angle_gamma   90.00
#
_symmetry.space_group_name_H-M   'P 1'
#
loop_
_entity.id
_entity.type
_entity.pdbx_description
1 polymer ?
#
loop_
_entity_poly.entity_id
_entity_poly.type
_entity_poly.pdbx_seq_one_letter_code
_entity_poly.pdbx_strand_id
1 'polypeptide(L)'
;MTDPVLVVDGGGVSEATRPIVEVAVGILCRAPDQYLLTTRPPGKAYAGYWEFPGGKLEAGESVEAALRRELEEEIGVTIGAAPLWRSSVVDYPHALVRLNFCRVTQWSGEPTMREGQAFAWQSLPVQVTPVLPGTVPVLA
;
A
#
# COMPACT_ATOMS: atom_id res chain seq x y z
N MET A 1 21.12 -5.35 -3.59
CA MET A 1 21.11 -5.89 -2.26
C MET A 1 19.74 -6.42 -1.92
N THR A 2 19.69 -7.59 -1.39
CA THR A 2 18.43 -8.19 -1.00
C THR A 2 18.40 -8.31 0.51
N ASP A 3 17.54 -7.59 1.14
CA ASP A 3 17.41 -7.66 2.59
C ASP A 3 16.39 -8.70 2.95
N PRO A 4 16.66 -9.46 3.99
CA PRO A 4 15.62 -10.33 4.50
C PRO A 4 14.45 -9.49 4.99
N VAL A 5 13.27 -9.88 4.59
CA VAL A 5 12.04 -9.20 5.00
C VAL A 5 11.12 -10.25 5.55
N LEU A 6 10.74 -10.06 6.80
CA LEU A 6 9.80 -10.96 7.46
C LEU A 6 8.41 -10.37 7.35
N VAL A 7 7.49 -11.14 6.79
CA VAL A 7 6.10 -10.74 6.68
C VAL A 7 5.28 -11.62 7.61
N VAL A 8 4.60 -11.00 8.55
CA VAL A 8 3.81 -11.71 9.55
C VAL A 8 2.38 -11.19 9.52
N ASP A 9 1.44 -12.08 9.25
CA ASP A 9 0.03 -11.71 9.26
C ASP A 9 -0.48 -11.55 10.68
N GLY A 10 -1.41 -10.63 10.84
CA GLY A 10 -2.10 -10.46 12.11
C GLY A 10 -1.35 -9.69 13.17
N GLY A 11 -0.18 -9.19 12.86
CA GLY A 11 0.55 -8.31 13.76
C GLY A 11 1.07 -8.97 15.02
N GLY A 12 1.44 -10.22 14.93
CA GLY A 12 1.88 -10.97 16.10
C GLY A 12 3.33 -10.77 16.50
N VAL A 13 3.99 -9.76 16.01
CA VAL A 13 5.40 -9.53 16.32
C VAL A 13 5.53 -8.93 17.71
N SER A 14 6.14 -9.65 18.62
CA SER A 14 6.26 -9.21 20.00
C SER A 14 7.66 -8.76 20.36
N GLU A 15 8.66 -9.18 19.59
CA GLU A 15 10.04 -8.93 19.93
C GLU A 15 10.56 -7.61 19.42
N ALA A 16 9.76 -6.89 18.66
CA ALA A 16 10.22 -5.69 18.00
C ALA A 16 10.58 -4.62 19.00
N THR A 17 11.79 -4.10 18.90
CA THR A 17 12.21 -2.96 19.68
C THR A 17 11.86 -1.65 19.01
N ARG A 18 11.48 -1.70 17.74
CA ARG A 18 11.11 -0.53 16.96
C ARG A 18 9.60 -0.32 17.04
N PRO A 19 9.15 0.93 17.11
CA PRO A 19 7.71 1.19 17.05
C PRO A 19 7.15 0.75 15.70
N ILE A 20 5.91 0.26 15.72
CA ILE A 20 5.23 -0.14 14.49
C ILE A 20 4.66 1.10 13.83
N VAL A 21 4.99 1.29 12.57
CA VAL A 21 4.43 2.37 11.75
C VAL A 21 3.17 1.84 11.08
N GLU A 22 2.04 2.50 11.31
CA GLU A 22 0.77 2.11 10.71
C GLU A 22 0.65 2.73 9.32
N VAL A 23 0.29 1.91 8.33
CA VAL A 23 0.17 2.34 6.95
C VAL A 23 -1.18 1.90 6.42
N ALA A 24 -1.90 2.83 5.79
CA ALA A 24 -3.15 2.53 5.11
C ALA A 24 -2.84 2.23 3.65
N VAL A 25 -3.39 1.14 3.13
CA VAL A 25 -3.12 0.68 1.77
C VAL A 25 -4.44 0.46 1.05
N GLY A 26 -4.58 1.01 -0.16
CA GLY A 26 -5.80 0.90 -0.93
C GLY A 26 -5.67 -0.09 -2.07
N ILE A 27 -6.51 -1.12 -2.05
CA ILE A 27 -6.64 -2.03 -3.18
C ILE A 27 -7.78 -1.51 -4.03
N LEU A 28 -7.46 -0.64 -4.98
CA LEU A 28 -8.45 -0.09 -5.91
C LEU A 28 -8.70 -1.11 -7.00
N CYS A 29 -9.94 -1.53 -7.11
CA CYS A 29 -10.34 -2.55 -8.03
C CYS A 29 -11.30 -1.97 -9.05
N ARG A 30 -11.02 -2.16 -10.34
CA ARG A 30 -11.98 -1.84 -11.40
C ARG A 30 -12.33 -3.10 -12.15
N ALA A 31 -13.57 -3.11 -12.66
CA ALA A 31 -14.11 -4.29 -13.30
C ALA A 31 -13.31 -4.68 -14.54
N PRO A 32 -13.20 -5.99 -14.79
CA PRO A 32 -13.72 -7.05 -13.94
C PRO A 32 -12.75 -7.48 -12.86
N ASP A 33 -11.43 -7.33 -13.06
CA ASP A 33 -10.45 -7.91 -12.15
C ASP A 33 -9.11 -7.19 -12.23
N GLN A 34 -9.15 -5.89 -12.38
CA GLN A 34 -7.93 -5.09 -12.45
C GLN A 34 -7.71 -4.32 -11.16
N TYR A 35 -6.45 -4.23 -10.77
CA TYR A 35 -6.01 -3.57 -9.54
C TYR A 35 -4.96 -2.52 -9.85
N LEU A 36 -5.05 -1.38 -9.16
CA LEU A 36 -4.12 -0.28 -9.38
C LEU A 36 -2.84 -0.50 -8.58
N LEU A 37 -1.72 -0.53 -9.26
CA LEU A 37 -0.40 -0.52 -8.63
C LEU A 37 0.34 0.74 -9.03
N THR A 38 1.15 1.25 -8.11
CA THR A 38 1.98 2.44 -8.34
C THR A 38 3.40 2.13 -7.93
N THR A 39 4.35 2.87 -8.48
CA THR A 39 5.74 2.73 -8.03
C THR A 39 6.01 3.66 -6.85
N ARG A 40 6.93 3.26 -6.00
CA ARG A 40 7.38 4.14 -4.91
C ARG A 40 8.15 5.31 -5.53
N PRO A 41 7.85 6.54 -5.06
CA PRO A 41 8.47 7.71 -5.69
C PRO A 41 9.96 7.80 -5.44
N PRO A 42 10.68 8.58 -6.25
CA PRO A 42 12.10 8.81 -6.03
C PRO A 42 12.36 9.37 -4.64
N GLY A 43 13.49 8.99 -4.05
CA GLY A 43 13.88 9.47 -2.73
C GLY A 43 13.34 8.66 -1.57
N LYS A 44 12.46 7.72 -1.82
CA LYS A 44 11.94 6.83 -0.78
C LYS A 44 12.66 5.49 -0.82
N ALA A 45 12.62 4.77 0.31
CA ALA A 45 13.15 3.40 0.35
C ALA A 45 12.42 2.58 -0.70
N TYR A 46 13.16 1.71 -1.38
CA TYR A 46 12.62 0.86 -2.44
C TYR A 46 12.02 1.66 -3.61
N ALA A 47 12.58 2.83 -3.91
CA ALA A 47 12.11 3.64 -5.03
C ALA A 47 12.02 2.79 -6.30
N GLY A 48 10.92 2.93 -7.05
CA GLY A 48 10.70 2.17 -8.26
C GLY A 48 10.03 0.82 -8.09
N TYR A 49 9.93 0.31 -6.86
CA TYR A 49 9.19 -0.92 -6.59
C TYR A 49 7.69 -0.66 -6.70
N TRP A 50 6.96 -1.66 -7.16
CA TRP A 50 5.51 -1.56 -7.35
C TRP A 50 4.78 -1.98 -6.09
N GLU A 51 3.73 -1.26 -5.76
CA GLU A 51 2.92 -1.49 -4.56
C GLU A 51 1.51 -0.98 -4.78
N PHE A 52 0.60 -1.31 -3.87
CA PHE A 52 -0.69 -0.63 -3.83
C PHE A 52 -0.49 0.78 -3.27
N PRO A 53 -1.29 1.75 -3.73
CA PRO A 53 -1.16 3.13 -3.22
C PRO A 53 -1.63 3.25 -1.77
N GLY A 54 -1.10 4.22 -1.07
CA GLY A 54 -1.45 4.49 0.32
C GLY A 54 -0.36 5.27 1.02
N GLY A 55 -0.42 5.30 2.33
CA GLY A 55 0.59 6.00 3.11
C GLY A 55 0.38 5.87 4.61
N LYS A 56 1.24 6.52 5.36
CA LYS A 56 1.27 6.43 6.82
C LYS A 56 0.07 7.14 7.44
N LEU A 57 -0.43 6.59 8.54
CA LEU A 57 -1.40 7.28 9.37
C LEU A 57 -0.74 8.44 10.10
N GLU A 58 -1.46 9.55 10.21
CA GLU A 58 -1.08 10.63 11.09
C GLU A 58 -1.71 10.42 12.45
N ALA A 59 -1.20 11.11 13.45
CA ALA A 59 -1.71 10.95 14.81
C ALA A 59 -3.22 11.19 14.86
N GLY A 60 -3.93 10.25 15.46
CA GLY A 60 -5.37 10.35 15.61
C GLY A 60 -6.19 9.93 14.41
N GLU A 61 -5.56 9.57 13.29
CA GLU A 61 -6.31 9.13 12.12
C GLU A 61 -6.70 7.66 12.22
N SER A 62 -7.90 7.35 11.72
CA SER A 62 -8.25 5.96 11.45
C SER A 62 -7.58 5.51 10.15
N VAL A 63 -7.57 4.21 9.92
CA VAL A 63 -7.02 3.67 8.67
C VAL A 63 -7.79 4.24 7.47
N GLU A 64 -9.12 4.25 7.56
CA GLU A 64 -9.92 4.76 6.44
C GLU A 64 -9.69 6.23 6.18
N ALA A 65 -9.60 7.04 7.23
CA ALA A 65 -9.35 8.47 7.07
C ALA A 65 -7.98 8.74 6.46
N ALA A 66 -6.97 8.00 6.90
CA ALA A 66 -5.63 8.13 6.35
C ALA A 66 -5.61 7.74 4.87
N LEU A 67 -6.30 6.64 4.52
CA LEU A 67 -6.34 6.19 3.15
C LEU A 67 -7.01 7.23 2.25
N ARG A 68 -8.13 7.80 2.72
CA ARG A 68 -8.84 8.83 1.96
C ARG A 68 -7.95 10.03 1.71
N ARG A 69 -7.25 10.49 2.73
CA ARG A 69 -6.32 11.61 2.62
C ARG A 69 -5.17 11.31 1.67
N GLU A 70 -4.54 10.13 1.85
CA GLU A 70 -3.37 9.78 1.06
C GLU A 70 -3.70 9.62 -0.43
N LEU A 71 -4.83 9.01 -0.75
CA LEU A 71 -5.19 8.81 -2.14
C LEU A 71 -5.55 10.12 -2.83
N GLU A 72 -6.14 11.07 -2.09
CA GLU A 72 -6.36 12.40 -2.64
C GLU A 72 -5.04 13.12 -2.88
N GLU A 73 -4.12 13.04 -1.94
CA GLU A 73 -2.83 13.73 -2.05
C GLU A 73 -1.94 13.12 -3.13
N GLU A 74 -1.86 11.80 -3.17
CA GLU A 74 -0.93 11.12 -4.07
C GLU A 74 -1.43 11.01 -5.50
N ILE A 75 -2.69 10.66 -5.67
CA ILE A 75 -3.20 10.32 -7.00
C ILE A 75 -4.50 11.02 -7.37
N GLY A 76 -5.00 11.92 -6.54
CA GLY A 76 -6.15 12.75 -6.88
C GLY A 76 -7.48 12.00 -6.93
N VAL A 77 -7.60 10.92 -6.20
CA VAL A 77 -8.79 10.07 -6.21
C VAL A 77 -9.54 10.24 -4.89
N THR A 78 -10.86 10.40 -4.99
CA THR A 78 -11.73 10.47 -3.81
C THR A 78 -12.43 9.12 -3.67
N ILE A 79 -12.19 8.42 -2.56
CA ILE A 79 -12.70 7.08 -2.39
C ILE A 79 -14.02 7.07 -1.61
N GLY A 80 -14.84 6.06 -1.88
CA GLY A 80 -16.02 5.74 -1.09
C GLY A 80 -15.64 4.89 0.11
N ALA A 81 -16.48 3.91 0.43
CA ALA A 81 -16.19 3.00 1.54
C ALA A 81 -14.92 2.20 1.25
N ALA A 82 -14.12 1.98 2.29
CA ALA A 82 -12.86 1.28 2.16
C ALA A 82 -12.72 0.30 3.33
N PRO A 83 -13.49 -0.79 3.34
CA PRO A 83 -13.43 -1.73 4.46
C PRO A 83 -12.07 -2.40 4.53
N LEU A 84 -11.59 -2.54 5.75
CA LEU A 84 -10.34 -3.25 6.00
C LEU A 84 -10.53 -4.72 5.61
N TRP A 85 -9.60 -5.23 4.83
CA TRP A 85 -9.64 -6.62 4.40
C TRP A 85 -8.63 -7.47 5.17
N ARG A 86 -7.44 -6.96 5.38
CA ARG A 86 -6.36 -7.76 5.94
C ARG A 86 -5.24 -6.84 6.43
N SER A 87 -4.50 -7.28 7.45
CA SER A 87 -3.31 -6.56 7.92
C SER A 87 -2.12 -7.51 7.96
N SER A 88 -0.95 -6.97 7.68
CA SER A 88 0.31 -7.72 7.74
C SER A 88 1.39 -6.84 8.35
N VAL A 89 2.23 -7.42 9.18
CA VAL A 89 3.39 -6.71 9.71
C VAL A 89 4.61 -7.11 8.89
N VAL A 90 5.34 -6.12 8.41
CA VAL A 90 6.52 -6.32 7.59
C VAL A 90 7.71 -5.69 8.28
N ASP A 91 8.75 -6.48 8.48
CA ASP A 91 9.98 -6.02 9.11
C ASP A 91 10.97 -5.64 8.02
N TYR A 92 10.90 -4.37 7.60
CA TYR A 92 11.86 -3.83 6.65
C TYR A 92 13.12 -3.36 7.37
N PRO A 93 14.26 -3.30 6.69
CA PRO A 93 15.47 -2.75 7.32
C PRO A 93 15.29 -1.34 7.85
N HIS A 94 14.47 -0.52 7.18
CA HIS A 94 14.29 0.87 7.54
C HIS A 94 13.15 1.12 8.51
N ALA A 95 12.20 0.18 8.62
CA ALA A 95 11.02 0.40 9.49
C ALA A 95 10.25 -0.90 9.68
N LEU A 96 9.66 -1.02 10.87
CA LEU A 96 8.68 -2.08 11.13
C LEU A 96 7.31 -1.51 10.86
N VAL A 97 6.59 -2.05 9.89
CA VAL A 97 5.32 -1.46 9.44
C VAL A 97 4.18 -2.45 9.54
N ARG A 98 3.01 -1.95 9.84
CA ARG A 98 1.77 -2.71 9.67
C ARG A 98 1.05 -2.17 8.45
N LEU A 99 0.86 -3.03 7.47
CA LEU A 99 0.14 -2.68 6.26
C LEU A 99 -1.32 -3.07 6.45
N ASN A 100 -2.19 -2.08 6.40
CA ASN A 100 -3.63 -2.27 6.60
C ASN A 100 -4.28 -2.16 5.23
N PHE A 101 -4.61 -3.30 4.63
CA PHE A 101 -5.14 -3.36 3.27
C PHE A 101 -6.64 -3.18 3.29
N CYS A 102 -7.11 -2.17 2.57
CA CYS A 102 -8.53 -1.85 2.46
C CYS A 102 -8.97 -2.03 1.02
N ARG A 103 -10.15 -2.61 0.81
CA ARG A 103 -10.71 -2.78 -0.54
C ARG A 103 -11.50 -1.56 -0.92
N VAL A 104 -11.20 -1.01 -2.09
CA VAL A 104 -11.88 0.18 -2.61
C VAL A 104 -12.47 -0.18 -3.96
N THR A 105 -13.79 -0.23 -4.03
CA THR A 105 -14.49 -0.56 -5.27
C THR A 105 -15.21 0.64 -5.87
N GLN A 106 -15.33 1.73 -5.13
CA GLN A 106 -16.00 2.94 -5.60
C GLN A 106 -15.13 4.15 -5.30
N TRP A 107 -14.86 4.92 -6.32
CA TRP A 107 -14.10 6.17 -6.18
C TRP A 107 -14.47 7.09 -7.34
N SER A 108 -14.11 8.36 -7.22
CA SER A 108 -14.26 9.33 -8.29
C SER A 108 -12.91 9.96 -8.59
N GLY A 109 -12.76 10.44 -9.81
CA GLY A 109 -11.53 11.03 -10.28
C GLY A 109 -10.67 10.02 -11.03
N GLU A 110 -9.86 10.50 -11.96
CA GLU A 110 -8.92 9.67 -12.68
C GLU A 110 -7.58 9.71 -11.95
N PRO A 111 -6.96 8.55 -11.70
CA PRO A 111 -5.67 8.55 -11.04
C PRO A 111 -4.66 9.42 -11.78
N THR A 112 -4.06 10.35 -11.06
CA THR A 112 -3.06 11.27 -11.57
C THR A 112 -1.87 11.22 -10.64
N MET A 113 -0.73 10.80 -11.15
CA MET A 113 0.45 10.62 -10.34
C MET A 113 1.07 11.97 -9.99
N ARG A 114 0.98 12.35 -8.73
CA ARG A 114 1.39 13.68 -8.27
C ARG A 114 2.78 13.71 -7.66
N GLU A 115 3.41 12.55 -7.47
CA GLU A 115 4.70 12.46 -6.79
C GLU A 115 5.78 11.83 -7.67
N GLY A 116 5.58 11.85 -8.98
CA GLY A 116 6.58 11.34 -9.91
C GLY A 116 6.61 9.83 -10.06
N GLN A 117 5.63 9.12 -9.48
CA GLN A 117 5.54 7.67 -9.61
C GLN A 117 4.84 7.30 -10.92
N ALA A 118 5.03 6.05 -11.32
CA ALA A 118 4.28 5.45 -12.44
C ALA A 118 3.08 4.68 -11.88
N PHE A 119 2.11 4.37 -12.74
CA PHE A 119 0.99 3.53 -12.33
C PHE A 119 0.62 2.56 -13.44
N ALA A 120 -0.03 1.47 -13.04
CA ALA A 120 -0.55 0.48 -13.99
C ALA A 120 -1.74 -0.24 -13.39
N TRP A 121 -2.73 -0.53 -14.23
CA TRP A 121 -3.83 -1.43 -13.87
C TRP A 121 -3.40 -2.84 -14.23
N GLN A 122 -3.42 -3.73 -13.24
CA GLN A 122 -2.89 -5.08 -13.42
C GLN A 122 -3.93 -6.12 -13.03
N SER A 123 -4.03 -7.16 -13.84
CA SER A 123 -4.74 -8.38 -13.45
C SER A 123 -3.72 -9.35 -12.86
N LEU A 124 -4.21 -10.37 -12.15
CA LEU A 124 -3.33 -11.38 -11.59
C LEU A 124 -3.07 -12.49 -12.59
N PRO A 125 -1.86 -12.99 -12.72
CA PRO A 125 -0.63 -12.52 -12.06
C PRO A 125 -0.15 -11.20 -12.65
N VAL A 126 0.43 -10.35 -11.81
CA VAL A 126 0.88 -9.04 -12.28
C VAL A 126 2.11 -9.18 -13.18
N GLN A 127 2.23 -8.23 -14.11
CA GLN A 127 3.33 -8.22 -15.08
C GLN A 127 4.41 -7.22 -14.75
N VAL A 128 4.16 -6.33 -13.78
CA VAL A 128 5.12 -5.32 -13.37
C VAL A 128 6.09 -5.88 -12.35
N THR A 129 7.31 -5.37 -12.35
CA THR A 129 8.38 -5.83 -11.45
C THR A 129 9.37 -4.70 -11.23
N PRO A 130 10.09 -4.65 -10.11
CA PRO A 130 9.93 -5.51 -8.93
C PRO A 130 8.74 -5.09 -8.07
N VAL A 131 8.21 -6.03 -7.30
CA VAL A 131 7.08 -5.77 -6.40
C VAL A 131 7.60 -5.67 -4.98
N LEU A 132 7.10 -4.70 -4.24
CA LEU A 132 7.51 -4.48 -2.85
C LEU A 132 7.19 -5.72 -2.02
N PRO A 133 8.11 -6.18 -1.17
CA PRO A 133 7.92 -7.44 -0.42
C PRO A 133 6.60 -7.54 0.35
N GLY A 134 6.15 -6.45 0.96
CA GLY A 134 4.89 -6.48 1.70
C GLY A 134 3.66 -6.63 0.81
N THR A 135 3.79 -6.35 -0.49
CA THR A 135 2.70 -6.47 -1.45
C THR A 135 2.59 -7.88 -2.01
N VAL A 136 3.71 -8.59 -2.10
CA VAL A 136 3.78 -9.90 -2.75
C VAL A 136 2.75 -10.90 -2.21
N PRO A 137 2.61 -11.08 -0.87
CA PRO A 137 1.65 -12.08 -0.37
C PRO A 137 0.20 -11.76 -0.72
N VAL A 138 -0.12 -10.49 -0.89
CA VAL A 138 -1.49 -10.05 -1.19
C VAL A 138 -1.84 -10.36 -2.64
N LEU A 139 -0.84 -10.40 -3.51
CA LEU A 139 -1.04 -10.69 -4.92
C LEU A 139 -1.06 -12.19 -5.21
N ALA A 140 -0.78 -12.99 -4.22
CA ALA A 140 -0.76 -14.44 -4.39
C ALA A 140 -2.16 -15.03 -4.41
#